data_772c0ead6a7846c6e1c794f0d2c2c972
#
_entry.id   772c0ead6a7846c6e1c794f0d2c2c972
#
_cell.length_a   1.000
_cell.length_b   1.000
_cell.length_c   1.000
_cell.angle_alpha   90.00
_cell.angle_beta   90.00
_cell.angle_gamma   90.00
#
_symmetry.space_group_name_H-M   'P 1'
#
loop_
_entity.id
_entity.type
_entity.pdbx_description
1 polymer ?
#
loop_
_entity_poly.entity_id
_entity_poly.type
_entity_poly.pdbx_seq_one_letter_code
_entity_poly.pdbx_strand_id
1 'polypeptide(L)'
;MSVLPYPLWTRLRRTWRFEKQYRRWQRARGHELGSRDRLPHLVAEYARGKSFVDAGGMWGVDGENAFAAARAGASRAAVLDIMAPTERFEERRRETPIDYVRGDITDPSVAQHVGVVDVVLCAGVLYHHPSPYEVLVGLRRICGETLILRTETIPEMDLPGAAVYLPHLPPADQRRWLGMAGVASQIAVGGAFRPEVTYANWFWLMTPSCVQGLLETAGFLVERHLEEAFSATFVATVVGPAMVHTPDAAEITVTDRHFAPLI
;
A
#
# COMPACT_ATOMS: atom_id res chain seq x y z
N MET A 1 -12.94 -2.43 25.68
CA MET A 1 -12.27 -3.72 25.31
C MET A 1 -10.83 -3.60 25.68
N SER A 2 -10.29 -4.46 26.55
CA SER A 2 -8.86 -4.42 26.91
C SER A 2 -8.04 -4.83 25.67
N VAL A 3 -7.34 -3.87 25.09
CA VAL A 3 -6.33 -4.14 24.08
C VAL A 3 -5.22 -4.95 24.78
N LEU A 4 -4.87 -6.11 24.23
CA LEU A 4 -3.78 -6.90 24.79
C LEU A 4 -2.50 -6.05 24.79
N PRO A 5 -1.74 -6.06 25.90
CA PRO A 5 -0.49 -5.33 25.94
C PRO A 5 0.42 -5.73 24.77
N TYR A 6 0.92 -4.76 24.07
CA TYR A 6 1.73 -4.87 22.88
C TYR A 6 2.83 -5.98 22.90
N PRO A 7 3.62 -6.19 23.96
CA PRO A 7 4.61 -7.26 24.01
C PRO A 7 4.03 -8.68 24.00
N LEU A 8 2.81 -8.84 24.51
CA LEU A 8 2.12 -10.13 24.52
C LEU A 8 1.59 -10.47 23.12
N TRP A 9 1.08 -9.46 22.42
CA TRP A 9 0.60 -9.55 21.03
C TRP A 9 1.71 -10.05 20.09
N THR A 10 2.93 -9.52 20.18
CA THR A 10 4.06 -9.91 19.34
C THR A 10 4.57 -11.34 19.60
N ARG A 11 4.41 -11.84 20.81
CA ARG A 11 4.81 -13.22 21.16
C ARG A 11 3.77 -14.24 20.70
N LEU A 12 2.49 -13.95 20.89
CA LEU A 12 1.38 -14.84 20.50
C LEU A 12 1.26 -15.02 18.99
N ARG A 13 1.58 -13.99 18.25
CA ARG A 13 1.53 -13.96 16.80
C ARG A 13 2.35 -15.04 16.09
N ARG A 14 3.50 -15.41 16.62
CA ARG A 14 4.40 -16.42 16.03
C ARG A 14 3.84 -17.85 16.09
N THR A 15 2.64 -18.03 16.66
CA THR A 15 2.02 -19.34 16.77
C THR A 15 0.83 -19.44 15.82
N TRP A 16 0.78 -20.53 15.01
CA TRP A 16 -0.37 -20.83 14.15
C TRP A 16 -1.70 -20.88 14.91
N ARG A 17 -1.63 -21.17 16.22
CA ARG A 17 -2.79 -21.14 17.13
C ARG A 17 -3.35 -19.73 17.27
N PHE A 18 -2.51 -18.73 17.30
CA PHE A 18 -2.95 -17.34 17.36
C PHE A 18 -3.67 -16.93 16.08
N GLU A 19 -3.10 -17.20 14.89
CA GLU A 19 -3.75 -16.88 13.62
C GLU A 19 -5.13 -17.56 13.49
N LYS A 20 -5.22 -18.85 13.90
CA LYS A 20 -6.50 -19.55 13.93
C LYS A 20 -7.52 -18.91 14.88
N GLN A 21 -7.10 -18.46 16.06
CA GLN A 21 -7.97 -17.78 17.02
C GLN A 21 -8.35 -16.38 16.53
N TYR A 22 -7.39 -15.63 15.99
CA TYR A 22 -7.63 -14.32 15.39
C TYR A 22 -8.67 -14.42 14.28
N ARG A 23 -8.51 -15.34 13.34
CA ARG A 23 -9.48 -15.59 12.27
C ARG A 23 -10.87 -15.97 12.79
N ARG A 24 -10.95 -16.78 13.83
CA ARG A 24 -12.23 -17.12 14.47
C ARG A 24 -12.88 -15.90 15.10
N TRP A 25 -12.09 -15.11 15.81
CA TRP A 25 -12.55 -13.91 16.48
C TRP A 25 -13.06 -12.86 15.48
N GLN A 26 -12.35 -12.64 14.40
CA GLN A 26 -12.76 -11.71 13.34
C GLN A 26 -14.04 -12.17 12.64
N ARG A 27 -14.16 -13.47 12.34
CA ARG A 27 -15.40 -14.03 11.77
C ARG A 27 -16.60 -13.85 12.70
N ALA A 28 -16.39 -14.05 14.00
CA ALA A 28 -17.46 -13.85 15.01
C ALA A 28 -17.94 -12.40 15.09
N ARG A 29 -17.12 -11.45 14.60
CA ARG A 29 -17.46 -10.02 14.52
C ARG A 29 -18.02 -9.61 13.16
N GLY A 30 -18.19 -10.54 12.25
CA GLY A 30 -18.67 -10.28 10.91
C GLY A 30 -17.63 -9.67 9.95
N HIS A 31 -16.35 -9.66 10.34
CA HIS A 31 -15.29 -9.12 9.48
C HIS A 31 -14.96 -10.09 8.34
N GLU A 32 -14.82 -9.57 7.14
CA GLU A 32 -14.30 -10.32 6.01
C GLU A 32 -12.80 -10.58 6.20
N LEU A 33 -12.37 -11.82 5.99
CA LEU A 33 -10.98 -12.19 6.16
C LEU A 33 -10.22 -12.10 4.85
N GLY A 34 -9.13 -11.34 4.86
CA GLY A 34 -8.14 -11.33 3.81
C GLY A 34 -7.18 -12.53 3.86
N SER A 35 -6.48 -12.73 2.80
CA SER A 35 -5.22 -13.46 2.73
C SER A 35 -4.51 -13.08 1.43
N ARG A 36 -3.17 -13.16 1.43
CA ARG A 36 -2.39 -12.91 0.20
C ARG A 36 -2.84 -13.82 -0.95
N ASP A 37 -3.25 -15.04 -0.64
CA ASP A 37 -3.73 -16.03 -1.62
C ASP A 37 -5.07 -15.63 -2.26
N ARG A 38 -5.82 -14.70 -1.65
CA ARG A 38 -7.08 -14.18 -2.19
C ARG A 38 -6.88 -13.03 -3.18
N LEU A 39 -5.71 -12.42 -3.21
CA LEU A 39 -5.45 -11.29 -4.08
C LEU A 39 -5.69 -11.58 -5.56
N PRO A 40 -5.23 -12.73 -6.12
CA PRO A 40 -5.55 -13.10 -7.50
C PRO A 40 -7.05 -13.27 -7.78
N HIS A 41 -7.82 -13.70 -6.78
CA HIS A 41 -9.28 -13.80 -6.92
C HIS A 41 -9.96 -12.44 -6.95
N LEU A 42 -9.52 -11.50 -6.11
CA LEU A 42 -9.99 -10.12 -6.16
C LEU A 42 -9.63 -9.47 -7.50
N VAL A 43 -8.39 -9.65 -7.96
CA VAL A 43 -7.99 -9.16 -9.28
C VAL A 43 -8.89 -9.72 -10.37
N ALA A 44 -9.17 -11.03 -10.38
CA ALA A 44 -10.05 -11.65 -11.36
C ALA A 44 -11.50 -11.14 -11.27
N GLU A 45 -11.99 -10.86 -10.06
CA GLU A 45 -13.33 -10.33 -9.81
C GLU A 45 -13.48 -8.93 -10.41
N TYR A 46 -12.52 -8.03 -10.18
CA TYR A 46 -12.63 -6.63 -10.54
C TYR A 46 -12.06 -6.28 -11.92
N ALA A 47 -11.09 -7.04 -12.45
CA ALA A 47 -10.42 -6.72 -13.71
C ALA A 47 -11.12 -7.23 -14.97
N ARG A 48 -12.10 -8.13 -14.85
CA ARG A 48 -12.76 -8.73 -16.01
C ARG A 48 -13.44 -7.66 -16.90
N GLY A 49 -13.03 -7.61 -18.15
CA GLY A 49 -13.54 -6.65 -19.14
C GLY A 49 -13.07 -5.21 -18.95
N LYS A 50 -12.23 -4.95 -17.94
CA LYS A 50 -11.75 -3.63 -17.55
C LYS A 50 -10.25 -3.47 -17.82
N SER A 51 -9.79 -2.22 -17.88
CA SER A 51 -8.37 -1.89 -17.88
C SER A 51 -7.81 -1.99 -16.47
N PHE A 52 -6.60 -2.55 -16.34
CA PHE A 52 -5.98 -2.89 -15.07
C PHE A 52 -4.52 -2.48 -15.01
N VAL A 53 -4.08 -1.96 -13.86
CA VAL A 53 -2.66 -1.68 -13.54
C VAL A 53 -2.29 -2.25 -12.17
N ASP A 54 -1.16 -2.98 -12.13
CA ASP A 54 -0.48 -3.42 -10.91
C ASP A 54 0.64 -2.42 -10.56
N ALA A 55 0.40 -1.53 -9.62
CA ALA A 55 1.37 -0.53 -9.16
C ALA A 55 2.25 -1.11 -8.05
N GLY A 56 3.56 -1.25 -8.34
CA GLY A 56 4.53 -1.95 -7.50
C GLY A 56 4.55 -3.46 -7.74
N GLY A 57 4.22 -3.90 -8.97
CA GLY A 57 4.03 -5.30 -9.31
C GLY A 57 5.29 -6.08 -9.68
N MET A 58 6.51 -5.53 -9.51
CA MET A 58 7.73 -6.23 -9.91
C MET A 58 8.39 -7.00 -8.78
N TRP A 59 8.62 -6.36 -7.64
CA TRP A 59 9.46 -6.94 -6.60
C TRP A 59 8.87 -8.21 -5.97
N GLY A 60 9.54 -9.34 -6.23
CA GLY A 60 9.18 -10.65 -5.67
C GLY A 60 7.90 -11.28 -6.23
N VAL A 61 7.27 -10.65 -7.23
CA VAL A 61 6.03 -11.15 -7.85
C VAL A 61 6.06 -11.16 -9.39
N ASP A 62 7.03 -10.50 -10.02
CA ASP A 62 7.26 -10.53 -11.48
C ASP A 62 5.98 -10.33 -12.31
N GLY A 63 5.16 -9.34 -11.93
CA GLY A 63 3.92 -9.00 -12.63
C GLY A 63 2.78 -10.00 -12.47
N GLU A 64 2.83 -10.94 -11.52
CA GLU A 64 1.84 -12.03 -11.41
C GLU A 64 0.39 -11.55 -11.38
N ASN A 65 0.13 -10.41 -10.71
CA ASN A 65 -1.24 -9.89 -10.63
C ASN A 65 -1.72 -9.31 -11.98
N ALA A 66 -0.82 -8.68 -12.75
CA ALA A 66 -1.14 -8.21 -14.10
C ALA A 66 -1.43 -9.39 -15.06
N PHE A 67 -0.64 -10.47 -14.96
CA PHE A 67 -0.92 -11.70 -15.69
C PHE A 67 -2.23 -12.36 -15.21
N ALA A 68 -2.55 -12.29 -13.93
CA ALA A 68 -3.82 -12.79 -13.42
C ALA A 68 -5.01 -11.98 -13.98
N ALA A 69 -4.88 -10.65 -14.06
CA ALA A 69 -5.88 -9.79 -14.68
C ALA A 69 -6.08 -10.12 -16.16
N ALA A 70 -4.99 -10.30 -16.92
CA ALA A 70 -5.07 -10.70 -18.33
C ALA A 70 -5.77 -12.06 -18.50
N ARG A 71 -5.40 -13.06 -17.70
CA ARG A 71 -6.07 -14.38 -17.69
C ARG A 71 -7.55 -14.29 -17.33
N ALA A 72 -7.93 -13.33 -16.49
CA ALA A 72 -9.32 -13.11 -16.11
C ALA A 72 -10.13 -12.37 -17.20
N GLY A 73 -9.48 -11.93 -18.27
CA GLY A 73 -10.11 -11.21 -19.37
C GLY A 73 -10.15 -9.70 -19.21
N ALA A 74 -9.13 -9.11 -18.56
CA ALA A 74 -8.94 -7.67 -18.60
C ALA A 74 -8.79 -7.18 -20.04
N SER A 75 -9.38 -6.03 -20.37
CA SER A 75 -9.27 -5.42 -21.70
C SER A 75 -7.87 -4.87 -22.00
N ARG A 76 -7.16 -4.48 -20.95
CA ARG A 76 -5.75 -4.08 -20.91
C ARG A 76 -5.18 -4.45 -19.54
N ALA A 77 -3.95 -4.93 -19.51
CA ALA A 77 -3.22 -5.14 -18.26
C ALA A 77 -1.83 -4.52 -18.34
N ALA A 78 -1.42 -3.84 -17.29
CA ALA A 78 -0.12 -3.20 -17.20
C ALA A 78 0.51 -3.35 -15.82
N VAL A 79 1.82 -3.17 -15.76
CA VAL A 79 2.58 -3.01 -14.51
C VAL A 79 3.22 -1.63 -14.51
N LEU A 80 3.11 -0.94 -13.37
CA LEU A 80 3.86 0.26 -13.05
C LEU A 80 4.81 -0.04 -11.91
N ASP A 81 6.12 0.19 -12.08
CA ASP A 81 7.11 -0.03 -11.02
C ASP A 81 8.32 0.89 -11.19
N ILE A 82 9.02 1.20 -10.09
CA ILE A 82 10.30 1.93 -10.12
C ILE A 82 11.46 1.04 -10.60
N MET A 83 11.35 -0.27 -10.44
CA MET A 83 12.35 -1.24 -10.87
C MET A 83 12.35 -1.40 -12.39
N ALA A 84 13.43 -1.95 -12.92
CA ALA A 84 13.41 -2.49 -14.27
C ALA A 84 12.62 -3.81 -14.30
N PRO A 85 12.00 -4.16 -15.44
CA PRO A 85 11.35 -5.46 -15.58
C PRO A 85 12.36 -6.59 -15.39
N THR A 86 11.95 -7.65 -14.70
CA THR A 86 12.79 -8.84 -14.54
C THR A 86 12.82 -9.67 -15.81
N GLU A 87 13.87 -10.48 -15.99
CA GLU A 87 13.97 -11.40 -17.13
C GLU A 87 12.74 -12.33 -17.18
N ARG A 88 12.30 -12.84 -16.04
CA ARG A 88 11.13 -13.70 -15.93
C ARG A 88 9.85 -12.98 -16.37
N PHE A 89 9.69 -11.71 -16.03
CA PHE A 89 8.55 -10.92 -16.50
C PHE A 89 8.61 -10.73 -18.03
N GLU A 90 9.81 -10.41 -18.58
CA GLU A 90 10.02 -10.26 -20.01
C GLU A 90 9.74 -11.54 -20.79
N GLU A 91 10.13 -12.70 -20.28
CA GLU A 91 9.81 -14.00 -20.87
C GLU A 91 8.30 -14.23 -20.95
N ARG A 92 7.60 -14.01 -19.83
CA ARG A 92 6.15 -14.23 -19.74
C ARG A 92 5.33 -13.29 -20.62
N ARG A 93 5.75 -12.03 -20.74
CA ARG A 93 5.02 -11.05 -21.55
C ARG A 93 5.16 -11.27 -23.07
N ARG A 94 6.09 -12.13 -23.54
CA ARG A 94 6.12 -12.58 -24.93
C ARG A 94 4.92 -13.44 -25.29
N GLU A 95 4.41 -14.20 -24.32
CA GLU A 95 3.23 -15.05 -24.51
C GLU A 95 1.93 -14.34 -24.17
N THR A 96 1.94 -13.52 -23.14
CA THR A 96 0.79 -12.75 -22.68
C THR A 96 1.16 -11.27 -22.63
N PRO A 97 0.71 -10.44 -23.60
CA PRO A 97 1.07 -9.03 -23.66
C PRO A 97 0.63 -8.27 -22.40
N ILE A 98 1.60 -7.73 -21.68
CA ILE A 98 1.42 -6.85 -20.52
C ILE A 98 2.23 -5.58 -20.77
N ASP A 99 1.60 -4.43 -20.66
CA ASP A 99 2.28 -3.16 -20.75
C ASP A 99 3.17 -2.97 -19.52
N TYR A 100 4.28 -2.26 -19.70
CA TYR A 100 5.18 -1.93 -18.60
C TYR A 100 5.54 -0.44 -18.63
N VAL A 101 5.30 0.22 -17.51
CA VAL A 101 5.69 1.61 -17.29
C VAL A 101 6.69 1.65 -16.13
N ARG A 102 7.90 2.14 -16.40
CA ARG A 102 8.89 2.35 -15.35
C ARG A 102 8.78 3.77 -14.82
N GLY A 103 8.48 3.92 -13.53
CA GLY A 103 8.40 5.23 -12.90
C GLY A 103 7.89 5.15 -11.46
N ASP A 104 8.02 6.28 -10.78
CA ASP A 104 7.48 6.45 -9.44
C ASP A 104 6.03 6.96 -9.54
N ILE A 105 5.10 6.29 -8.87
CA ILE A 105 3.67 6.66 -8.87
C ILE A 105 3.43 8.08 -8.33
N THR A 106 4.35 8.61 -7.52
CA THR A 106 4.25 9.98 -7.00
C THR A 106 4.61 11.05 -8.03
N ASP A 107 5.33 10.67 -9.09
CA ASP A 107 5.63 11.58 -10.19
C ASP A 107 4.37 11.80 -11.08
N PRO A 108 3.86 13.04 -11.18
CA PRO A 108 2.69 13.33 -12.02
C PRO A 108 2.87 12.98 -13.50
N SER A 109 4.11 12.96 -14.01
CA SER A 109 4.38 12.61 -15.41
C SER A 109 4.08 11.14 -15.70
N VAL A 110 4.22 10.26 -14.71
CA VAL A 110 3.92 8.83 -14.83
C VAL A 110 2.46 8.59 -15.14
N ALA A 111 1.56 9.38 -14.55
CA ALA A 111 0.14 9.29 -14.82
C ALA A 111 -0.20 9.54 -16.31
N GLN A 112 0.58 10.36 -17.01
CA GLN A 112 0.38 10.62 -18.44
C GLN A 112 0.75 9.39 -19.30
N HIS A 113 1.74 8.59 -18.86
CA HIS A 113 2.18 7.38 -19.56
C HIS A 113 1.27 6.19 -19.28
N VAL A 114 0.77 6.05 -18.05
CA VAL A 114 -0.15 4.99 -17.67
C VAL A 114 -1.54 5.24 -18.22
N GLY A 115 -1.99 6.49 -18.17
CA GLY A 115 -3.38 6.88 -18.42
C GLY A 115 -4.30 6.52 -17.25
N VAL A 116 -5.57 6.89 -17.38
CA VAL A 116 -6.61 6.47 -16.43
C VAL A 116 -7.06 5.06 -16.79
N VAL A 117 -7.10 4.18 -15.80
CA VAL A 117 -7.55 2.79 -15.90
C VAL A 117 -8.70 2.53 -14.93
N ASP A 118 -9.54 1.56 -15.25
CA ASP A 118 -10.71 1.25 -14.43
C ASP A 118 -10.32 0.69 -13.07
N VAL A 119 -9.32 -0.20 -13.04
CA VAL A 119 -8.89 -0.90 -11.82
C VAL A 119 -7.39 -0.74 -11.59
N VAL A 120 -7.04 -0.30 -10.39
CA VAL A 120 -5.65 -0.23 -9.93
C VAL A 120 -5.46 -1.16 -8.75
N LEU A 121 -4.45 -2.02 -8.81
CA LEU A 121 -3.94 -2.75 -7.66
C LEU A 121 -2.66 -2.06 -7.16
N CYS A 122 -2.55 -1.90 -5.84
CA CYS A 122 -1.30 -1.51 -5.19
C CYS A 122 -1.08 -2.39 -3.96
N ALA A 123 -0.11 -3.29 -4.04
CA ALA A 123 0.14 -4.26 -2.99
C ALA A 123 1.60 -4.21 -2.51
N GLY A 124 1.78 -3.90 -1.22
CA GLY A 124 3.12 -3.92 -0.61
C GLY A 124 3.97 -2.68 -0.86
N VAL A 125 3.39 -1.56 -1.29
CA VAL A 125 4.13 -0.32 -1.61
C VAL A 125 4.03 0.72 -0.50
N LEU A 126 2.84 0.93 0.06
CA LEU A 126 2.50 2.11 0.85
C LEU A 126 3.46 2.35 2.04
N TYR A 127 3.80 1.30 2.77
CA TYR A 127 4.67 1.39 3.94
C TYR A 127 6.16 1.51 3.59
N HIS A 128 6.53 1.28 2.33
CA HIS A 128 7.88 1.45 1.82
C HIS A 128 8.17 2.86 1.30
N HIS A 129 7.16 3.72 1.20
CA HIS A 129 7.32 5.09 0.73
C HIS A 129 7.34 6.09 1.90
N PRO A 130 8.25 7.10 1.91
CA PRO A 130 8.30 8.11 2.98
C PRO A 130 7.04 8.97 3.06
N SER A 131 6.36 9.19 1.91
CA SER A 131 5.12 9.96 1.78
C SER A 131 3.97 9.06 1.32
N PRO A 132 3.34 8.26 2.19
CA PRO A 132 2.28 7.32 1.80
C PRO A 132 1.05 8.03 1.22
N TYR A 133 0.77 9.26 1.64
CA TYR A 133 -0.33 10.03 1.08
C TYR A 133 -0.07 10.42 -0.38
N GLU A 134 1.15 10.81 -0.75
CA GLU A 134 1.51 11.11 -2.15
C GLU A 134 1.37 9.88 -3.04
N VAL A 135 1.69 8.68 -2.53
CA VAL A 135 1.42 7.42 -3.24
C VAL A 135 -0.08 7.30 -3.54
N LEU A 136 -0.96 7.53 -2.57
CA LEU A 136 -2.40 7.46 -2.77
C LEU A 136 -2.91 8.53 -3.74
N VAL A 137 -2.35 9.74 -3.69
CA VAL A 137 -2.64 10.81 -4.66
C VAL A 137 -2.24 10.38 -6.08
N GLY A 138 -1.07 9.76 -6.23
CA GLY A 138 -0.61 9.21 -7.51
C GLY A 138 -1.53 8.11 -8.02
N LEU A 139 -1.89 7.15 -7.17
CA LEU A 139 -2.86 6.10 -7.51
C LEU A 139 -4.22 6.69 -7.90
N ARG A 140 -4.68 7.74 -7.21
CA ARG A 140 -5.93 8.41 -7.52
C ARG A 140 -5.93 9.06 -8.91
N ARG A 141 -4.78 9.58 -9.37
CA ARG A 141 -4.64 10.18 -10.72
C ARG A 141 -4.86 9.17 -11.83
N ILE A 142 -4.49 7.91 -11.63
CA ILE A 142 -4.59 6.86 -12.64
C ILE A 142 -5.80 5.94 -12.44
N CYS A 143 -6.51 6.02 -11.30
CA CYS A 143 -7.64 5.16 -10.98
C CYS A 143 -8.96 5.83 -11.38
N GLY A 144 -9.70 5.20 -12.30
CA GLY A 144 -11.01 5.67 -12.74
C GLY A 144 -12.17 5.13 -11.92
N GLU A 145 -12.09 3.89 -11.43
CA GLU A 145 -13.20 3.24 -10.73
C GLU A 145 -12.78 2.63 -9.40
N THR A 146 -11.93 1.59 -9.42
CA THR A 146 -11.66 0.75 -8.25
C THR A 146 -10.18 0.69 -7.93
N LEU A 147 -9.83 0.98 -6.68
CA LEU A 147 -8.52 0.71 -6.10
C LEU A 147 -8.59 -0.53 -5.20
N ILE A 148 -7.70 -1.49 -5.44
CA ILE A 148 -7.43 -2.60 -4.55
C ILE A 148 -6.09 -2.28 -3.87
N LEU A 149 -6.12 -1.87 -2.61
CA LEU A 149 -4.94 -1.55 -1.83
C LEU A 149 -4.68 -2.64 -0.81
N ARG A 150 -3.52 -3.30 -0.90
CA ARG A 150 -3.05 -4.21 0.16
C ARG A 150 -1.79 -3.66 0.80
N THR A 151 -1.80 -3.52 2.12
CA THR A 151 -0.68 -2.98 2.88
C THR A 151 -0.48 -3.73 4.20
N GLU A 152 0.75 -3.73 4.69
CA GLU A 152 1.01 -4.18 6.07
C GLU A 152 0.41 -3.17 7.05
N THR A 153 -0.13 -3.70 8.14
CA THR A 153 -0.75 -2.92 9.21
C THR A 153 -0.30 -3.39 10.58
N ILE A 154 -0.46 -2.53 11.57
CA ILE A 154 -0.38 -2.89 12.97
C ILE A 154 -1.80 -2.92 13.56
N PRO A 155 -2.01 -3.65 14.67
CA PRO A 155 -3.31 -3.63 15.36
C PRO A 155 -3.75 -2.21 15.69
N GLU A 156 -5.07 -1.99 15.74
CA GLU A 156 -5.64 -0.73 16.19
C GLU A 156 -5.11 -0.34 17.58
N MET A 157 -4.87 0.93 17.74
CA MET A 157 -4.42 1.54 19.00
C MET A 157 -5.59 2.28 19.66
N ASP A 158 -5.40 2.69 20.93
CA ASP A 158 -6.39 3.50 21.64
C ASP A 158 -6.65 4.86 20.96
N LEU A 159 -5.67 5.34 20.18
CA LEU A 159 -5.83 6.49 19.30
C LEU A 159 -6.15 5.99 17.89
N PRO A 160 -7.39 6.16 17.39
CA PRO A 160 -7.73 5.81 16.00
C PRO A 160 -6.91 6.61 15.00
N GLY A 161 -6.58 6.00 13.86
CA GLY A 161 -5.76 6.65 12.83
C GLY A 161 -4.27 6.74 13.16
N ALA A 162 -3.80 5.95 14.13
CA ALA A 162 -2.40 5.99 14.56
C ALA A 162 -1.44 5.41 13.52
N ALA A 163 -0.26 6.01 13.45
CA ALA A 163 0.85 5.52 12.64
C ALA A 163 2.18 5.71 13.39
N VAL A 164 3.16 4.86 13.06
CA VAL A 164 4.53 4.92 13.62
C VAL A 164 5.51 5.16 12.49
N TYR A 165 6.29 6.24 12.58
CA TYR A 165 7.36 6.55 11.64
C TYR A 165 8.67 5.90 12.10
N LEU A 166 9.09 4.84 11.42
CA LEU A 166 10.19 3.97 11.86
C LEU A 166 11.58 4.60 11.79
N PRO A 167 11.95 5.40 10.76
CA PRO A 167 13.34 5.87 10.62
C PRO A 167 13.89 6.66 11.80
N HIS A 168 13.02 7.29 12.57
CA HIS A 168 13.42 8.06 13.77
C HIS A 168 13.42 7.26 15.07
N LEU A 169 12.98 6.01 15.03
CA LEU A 169 13.04 5.15 16.21
C LEU A 169 14.46 4.59 16.42
N PRO A 170 14.90 4.43 17.68
CA PRO A 170 16.12 3.70 17.98
C PRO A 170 16.07 2.28 17.37
N PRO A 171 17.21 1.70 16.95
CA PRO A 171 17.24 0.37 16.32
C PRO A 171 16.58 -0.75 17.14
N ALA A 172 16.62 -0.67 18.46
CA ALA A 172 15.94 -1.63 19.34
C ALA A 172 14.41 -1.55 19.20
N ASP A 173 13.88 -0.33 19.13
CA ASP A 173 12.45 -0.09 18.96
C ASP A 173 12.01 -0.41 17.54
N GLN A 174 12.81 -0.06 16.52
CA GLN A 174 12.53 -0.48 15.14
C GLN A 174 12.35 -2.00 15.05
N ARG A 175 13.29 -2.78 15.61
CA ARG A 175 13.18 -4.25 15.63
C ARG A 175 11.94 -4.74 16.36
N ARG A 176 11.56 -4.06 17.44
CA ARG A 176 10.35 -4.37 18.20
C ARG A 176 9.09 -4.19 17.36
N TRP A 177 8.98 -3.04 16.66
CA TRP A 177 7.83 -2.70 15.85
C TRP A 177 7.77 -3.54 14.56
N LEU A 178 8.89 -3.76 13.89
CA LEU A 178 8.97 -4.63 12.72
C LEU A 178 8.69 -6.09 13.05
N GLY A 179 9.08 -6.55 14.23
CA GLY A 179 8.70 -7.87 14.74
C GLY A 179 7.19 -8.04 14.84
N MET A 180 6.42 -6.94 14.92
CA MET A 180 4.96 -6.96 14.86
C MET A 180 4.42 -7.08 13.45
N ALA A 181 5.00 -6.37 12.51
CA ALA A 181 4.60 -6.44 11.11
C ALA A 181 4.85 -7.81 10.43
N GLY A 182 5.58 -8.72 11.05
CA GLY A 182 5.75 -10.10 10.57
C GLY A 182 6.86 -10.35 9.59
N VAL A 183 7.57 -9.34 9.18
CA VAL A 183 8.52 -9.38 8.07
C VAL A 183 9.95 -9.12 8.53
N ALA A 184 10.17 -9.03 9.82
CA ALA A 184 11.43 -8.60 10.45
C ALA A 184 12.69 -9.38 10.05
N SER A 185 12.58 -10.53 9.40
CA SER A 185 13.74 -11.35 9.06
C SER A 185 14.22 -11.21 7.61
N GLN A 186 13.45 -10.57 6.75
CA GLN A 186 13.75 -10.57 5.31
C GLN A 186 14.08 -9.19 4.74
N ILE A 187 13.73 -8.12 5.44
CA ILE A 187 13.95 -6.76 4.97
C ILE A 187 14.96 -6.09 5.87
N ALA A 188 16.06 -5.60 5.29
CA ALA A 188 17.13 -4.91 5.99
C ALA A 188 16.65 -3.53 6.50
N VAL A 189 15.81 -3.51 7.52
CA VAL A 189 15.39 -2.27 8.19
C VAL A 189 16.16 -2.06 9.48
N GLY A 190 17.36 -2.47 9.52
CA GLY A 190 18.22 -2.34 10.71
C GLY A 190 19.27 -1.26 10.60
N GLY A 191 19.23 -0.42 9.60
CA GLY A 191 20.26 0.57 9.34
C GLY A 191 19.71 1.98 9.13
N ALA A 192 20.62 2.93 8.93
CA ALA A 192 20.26 4.26 8.47
C ALA A 192 19.50 4.17 7.14
N PHE A 193 18.59 5.12 6.91
CA PHE A 193 17.91 5.29 5.64
C PHE A 193 18.90 5.26 4.47
N ARG A 194 18.64 4.41 3.50
CA ARG A 194 19.43 4.29 2.28
C ARG A 194 18.55 4.58 1.08
N PRO A 195 18.72 5.73 0.43
CA PRO A 195 17.92 6.11 -0.73
C PRO A 195 17.96 5.09 -1.87
N GLU A 196 19.11 4.42 -2.05
CA GLU A 196 19.33 3.42 -3.08
C GLU A 196 18.59 2.09 -2.89
N VAL A 197 18.02 1.89 -1.69
CA VAL A 197 17.24 0.68 -1.35
C VAL A 197 15.89 1.05 -0.72
N THR A 198 15.30 2.15 -1.12
CA THR A 198 14.07 2.71 -0.54
C THR A 198 12.90 1.74 -0.56
N TYR A 199 12.78 0.92 -1.59
CA TYR A 199 11.72 -0.10 -1.67
C TYR A 199 11.86 -1.23 -0.64
N ALA A 200 13.06 -1.44 -0.09
CA ALA A 200 13.32 -2.40 0.98
C ALA A 200 13.25 -1.78 2.39
N ASN A 201 13.20 -0.44 2.48
CA ASN A 201 13.09 0.26 3.74
C ASN A 201 11.62 0.35 4.16
N TRP A 202 11.38 0.22 5.46
CA TRP A 202 10.07 0.48 6.04
C TRP A 202 10.08 1.87 6.66
N PHE A 203 9.16 2.70 6.21
CA PHE A 203 8.98 4.03 6.75
C PHE A 203 7.85 4.10 7.76
N TRP A 204 6.76 3.38 7.48
CA TRP A 204 5.54 3.51 8.25
C TRP A 204 4.96 2.18 8.69
N LEU A 205 4.44 2.17 9.90
CA LEU A 205 3.49 1.17 10.38
C LEU A 205 2.18 1.90 10.71
N MET A 206 1.12 1.55 10.01
CA MET A 206 -0.17 2.22 10.10
C MET A 206 -1.22 1.26 10.63
N THR A 207 -2.15 1.76 11.44
CA THR A 207 -3.36 1.02 11.80
C THR A 207 -4.32 0.95 10.60
N PRO A 208 -5.23 -0.03 10.53
CA PRO A 208 -6.26 -0.07 9.49
C PRO A 208 -7.07 1.23 9.40
N SER A 209 -7.45 1.82 10.55
CA SER A 209 -8.15 3.11 10.58
C SER A 209 -7.34 4.27 10.01
N CYS A 210 -6.00 4.27 10.18
CA CYS A 210 -5.12 5.24 9.56
C CYS A 210 -5.14 5.10 8.02
N VAL A 211 -5.01 3.88 7.51
CA VAL A 211 -5.03 3.62 6.07
C VAL A 211 -6.38 4.01 5.47
N GLN A 212 -7.49 3.69 6.15
CA GLN A 212 -8.83 4.09 5.71
C GLN A 212 -8.96 5.61 5.63
N GLY A 213 -8.54 6.35 6.66
CA GLY A 213 -8.57 7.82 6.65
C GLY A 213 -7.72 8.43 5.53
N LEU A 214 -6.55 7.84 5.24
CA LEU A 214 -5.71 8.26 4.12
C LEU A 214 -6.40 8.02 2.77
N LEU A 215 -7.08 6.88 2.58
CA LEU A 215 -7.85 6.56 1.38
C LEU A 215 -9.00 7.55 1.18
N GLU A 216 -9.78 7.81 2.23
CA GLU A 216 -10.90 8.77 2.19
C GLU A 216 -10.41 10.18 1.83
N THR A 217 -9.30 10.61 2.43
CA THR A 217 -8.65 11.90 2.13
C THR A 217 -8.14 11.95 0.67
N ALA A 218 -7.70 10.81 0.14
CA ALA A 218 -7.26 10.69 -1.26
C ALA A 218 -8.42 10.57 -2.27
N GLY A 219 -9.67 10.67 -1.85
CA GLY A 219 -10.85 10.67 -2.72
C GLY A 219 -11.39 9.28 -3.05
N PHE A 220 -11.15 8.30 -2.17
CA PHE A 220 -11.68 6.95 -2.27
C PHE A 220 -12.68 6.66 -1.16
N LEU A 221 -13.72 5.89 -1.46
CA LEU A 221 -14.63 5.31 -0.48
C LEU A 221 -14.31 3.82 -0.31
N VAL A 222 -13.97 3.42 0.89
CA VAL A 222 -13.72 2.00 1.21
C VAL A 222 -15.04 1.24 1.26
N GLU A 223 -15.23 0.30 0.35
CA GLU A 223 -16.43 -0.56 0.30
C GLU A 223 -16.21 -1.90 0.98
N ARG A 224 -14.99 -2.43 0.90
CA ARG A 224 -14.62 -3.70 1.53
C ARG A 224 -13.30 -3.56 2.27
N HIS A 225 -13.26 -4.08 3.47
CA HIS A 225 -12.05 -4.20 4.27
C HIS A 225 -11.85 -5.66 4.66
N LEU A 226 -10.81 -6.27 4.12
CA LEU A 226 -10.43 -7.66 4.41
C LEU A 226 -9.27 -7.64 5.38
N GLU A 227 -9.52 -8.08 6.61
CA GLU A 227 -8.50 -8.09 7.66
C GLU A 227 -7.64 -9.34 7.64
N GLU A 228 -6.37 -9.14 7.84
CA GLU A 228 -5.38 -10.14 8.19
C GLU A 228 -4.72 -9.76 9.52
N ALA A 229 -3.93 -10.65 10.11
CA ALA A 229 -3.35 -10.37 11.44
C ALA A 229 -2.40 -9.14 11.44
N PHE A 230 -1.76 -8.83 10.31
CA PHE A 230 -0.74 -7.77 10.19
C PHE A 230 -0.71 -7.15 8.79
N SER A 231 -1.77 -7.30 8.08
CA SER A 231 -2.00 -6.62 6.82
C SER A 231 -3.50 -6.43 6.65
N ALA A 232 -3.86 -5.57 5.75
CA ALA A 232 -5.24 -5.36 5.36
C ALA A 232 -5.32 -5.16 3.86
N THR A 233 -6.44 -5.61 3.27
CA THR A 233 -6.77 -5.31 1.89
C THR A 233 -8.03 -4.46 1.88
N PHE A 234 -7.97 -3.32 1.23
CA PHE A 234 -9.06 -2.40 1.03
C PHE A 234 -9.48 -2.45 -0.43
N VAL A 235 -10.76 -2.63 -0.70
CA VAL A 235 -11.34 -2.37 -2.00
C VAL A 235 -12.12 -1.07 -1.89
N ALA A 236 -11.73 -0.09 -2.67
CA ALA A 236 -12.25 1.26 -2.57
C ALA A 236 -12.62 1.82 -3.94
N THR A 237 -13.71 2.57 -4.01
CA THR A 237 -14.18 3.24 -5.22
C THR A 237 -13.79 4.70 -5.24
N VAL A 238 -13.64 5.23 -6.43
CA VAL A 238 -13.36 6.66 -6.65
C VAL A 238 -14.63 7.46 -6.41
N VAL A 239 -14.57 8.44 -5.48
CA VAL A 239 -15.71 9.31 -5.16
C VAL A 239 -15.44 10.79 -5.35
N GLY A 240 -14.17 11.19 -5.46
CA GLY A 240 -13.80 12.59 -5.61
C GLY A 240 -12.32 12.79 -5.96
N PRO A 241 -11.88 14.03 -6.07
CA PRO A 241 -10.46 14.35 -6.17
C PRO A 241 -9.75 14.10 -4.84
N ALA A 242 -8.44 13.85 -4.89
CA ALA A 242 -7.62 13.85 -3.69
C ALA A 242 -7.58 15.26 -3.07
N MET A 243 -7.59 15.33 -1.74
CA MET A 243 -7.36 16.61 -1.03
C MET A 243 -5.86 16.93 -1.10
N VAL A 244 -5.49 17.72 -2.07
CA VAL A 244 -4.13 18.27 -2.19
C VAL A 244 -4.20 19.77 -1.96
N HIS A 245 -3.30 20.27 -1.13
CA HIS A 245 -3.14 21.71 -0.99
C HIS A 245 -2.37 22.23 -2.21
N THR A 246 -3.11 22.71 -3.21
CA THR A 246 -2.52 23.54 -4.28
C THR A 246 -2.62 24.98 -3.81
N PRO A 247 -1.52 25.65 -3.46
CA PRO A 247 -1.57 27.09 -3.26
C PRO A 247 -2.02 27.70 -4.60
N ASP A 248 -3.04 28.55 -4.56
CA ASP A 248 -3.37 29.39 -5.70
C ASP A 248 -2.11 30.14 -6.10
N ALA A 249 -1.65 29.93 -7.33
CA ALA A 249 -0.41 30.55 -7.83
C ALA A 249 -0.47 32.10 -7.80
N ALA A 250 -1.65 32.67 -7.58
CA ALA A 250 -1.89 34.11 -7.44
C ALA A 250 -1.66 34.66 -6.03
N GLU A 251 -1.53 33.83 -5.00
CA GLU A 251 -1.45 34.26 -3.60
C GLU A 251 -0.15 33.94 -2.88
N ILE A 252 0.91 33.54 -3.56
CA ILE A 252 2.23 33.47 -2.92
C ILE A 252 2.77 34.91 -2.76
N THR A 253 2.20 35.65 -1.83
CA THR A 253 2.82 36.85 -1.33
C THR A 253 3.89 36.41 -0.35
N VAL A 254 5.14 36.39 -0.80
CA VAL A 254 6.30 36.27 0.09
C VAL A 254 6.35 37.55 0.89
N THR A 255 5.67 37.61 2.03
CA THR A 255 5.94 38.64 3.02
C THR A 255 7.28 38.25 3.64
N ASP A 256 8.28 39.11 3.48
CA ASP A 256 9.57 39.08 4.18
C ASP A 256 9.35 39.13 5.71
N ARG A 257 8.89 38.01 6.27
CA ARG A 257 8.97 37.81 7.70
C ARG A 257 10.26 37.06 7.97
N HIS A 258 11.22 37.79 8.50
CA HIS A 258 12.39 37.18 9.10
C HIS A 258 11.95 36.11 10.08
N PHE A 259 12.13 34.86 9.74
CA PHE A 259 12.09 33.80 10.72
C PHE A 259 13.28 34.00 11.64
N ALA A 260 13.04 34.47 12.85
CA ALA A 260 14.06 34.42 13.89
C ALA A 260 14.44 32.94 14.09
N PRO A 261 15.73 32.59 14.12
CA PRO A 261 16.13 31.22 14.39
C PRO A 261 15.58 30.81 15.75
N LEU A 262 14.88 29.68 15.81
CA LEU A 262 14.54 29.05 17.09
C LEU A 262 15.86 28.60 17.71
N ILE A 263 16.25 29.25 18.82
CA ILE A 263 17.38 28.85 19.66
C ILE A 263 17.04 27.63 20.44
#